data_ff6b505b4eee994158edea11d343492a
#
_entry.id   ff6b505b4eee994158edea11d343492a
#
_cell.length_a   1.000
_cell.length_b   1.000
_cell.length_c   1.000
_cell.angle_alpha   90.00
_cell.angle_beta   90.00
_cell.angle_gamma   90.00
#
_symmetry.space_group_name_H-M   'P 1'
#
loop_
_entity.id
_entity.type
_entity.pdbx_description
1 polymer ?
#
loop_
_entity_poly.entity_id
_entity_poly.type
_entity_poly.pdbx_seq_one_letter_code
_entity_poly.pdbx_strand_id
1 'polypeptide(L)'
;LDNGCHGIGLFGTTGEANSFSVTERMSALEALLRDGLSPSTLMVGTGCCASTDTVSLTRHAIDHGVKKILMLPPFYYKNASDHGLFRSYAHVINGIAQDDFELYLYHFPAQSQTPISAQLITQLCEEFPGIIAGVKDSSSDLEHTLKIAAQFPKISIFPGNETHLFETMENGCAGCISGIANANPQITRKLFDSCLGDELS
;
A
#
# COMPACT_ATOMS: atom_id res chain seq x y z
N LEU A 1 15.42 -8.56 -1.31
CA LEU A 1 15.99 -7.66 -0.30
C LEU A 1 17.49 -7.49 -0.52
N ASP A 2 18.22 -8.56 -0.77
CA ASP A 2 19.68 -8.55 -0.96
C ASP A 2 20.18 -7.66 -2.12
N ASN A 3 19.29 -7.33 -3.01
CA ASN A 3 19.54 -6.44 -4.17
C ASN A 3 19.08 -4.99 -3.94
N GLY A 4 18.84 -4.58 -2.68
CA GLY A 4 18.65 -3.20 -2.28
C GLY A 4 17.19 -2.75 -2.04
N CYS A 5 16.19 -3.59 -2.23
CA CYS A 5 14.83 -3.24 -1.83
C CYS A 5 14.71 -3.14 -0.30
N HIS A 6 14.03 -2.10 0.21
CA HIS A 6 13.76 -1.94 1.64
C HIS A 6 12.67 -2.89 2.16
N GLY A 7 11.82 -3.39 1.29
CA GLY A 7 10.70 -4.27 1.64
C GLY A 7 10.05 -4.90 0.43
N ILE A 8 9.07 -5.73 0.70
CA ILE A 8 8.31 -6.48 -0.30
C ILE A 8 6.83 -6.17 -0.16
N GLY A 9 6.20 -5.70 -1.24
CA GLY A 9 4.75 -5.59 -1.35
C GLY A 9 4.14 -6.94 -1.73
N LEU A 10 3.84 -7.77 -0.75
CA LEU A 10 3.26 -9.10 -0.97
C LEU A 10 1.76 -8.97 -1.33
N PHE A 11 1.30 -9.70 -2.34
CA PHE A 11 -0.09 -9.67 -2.79
C PHE A 11 -0.59 -8.28 -3.21
N GLY A 12 0.26 -7.49 -3.85
CA GLY A 12 -0.18 -6.36 -4.67
C GLY A 12 -0.73 -6.84 -6.02
N THR A 13 -1.04 -5.90 -6.93
CA THR A 13 -1.52 -6.22 -8.28
C THR A 13 -0.47 -6.99 -9.09
N THR A 14 0.79 -6.57 -9.03
CA THR A 14 1.92 -7.29 -9.67
C THR A 14 2.11 -8.69 -9.09
N GLY A 15 1.80 -8.88 -7.81
CA GLY A 15 1.81 -10.18 -7.14
C GLY A 15 0.52 -10.99 -7.35
N GLU A 16 -0.32 -10.60 -8.31
CA GLU A 16 -1.52 -11.33 -8.76
C GLU A 16 -2.49 -11.72 -7.61
N ALA A 17 -2.63 -10.86 -6.59
CA ALA A 17 -3.43 -11.14 -5.39
C ALA A 17 -4.83 -11.70 -5.69
N ASN A 18 -5.48 -11.18 -6.75
CA ASN A 18 -6.84 -11.58 -7.13
C ASN A 18 -6.93 -12.96 -7.82
N SER A 19 -5.78 -13.57 -8.15
CA SER A 19 -5.69 -14.93 -8.69
C SER A 19 -5.55 -16.00 -7.60
N PHE A 20 -5.38 -15.57 -6.34
CA PHE A 20 -5.25 -16.45 -5.18
C PHE A 20 -6.47 -16.36 -4.27
N SER A 21 -6.91 -17.50 -3.76
CA SER A 21 -7.91 -17.56 -2.70
C SER A 21 -7.38 -16.98 -1.38
N VAL A 22 -8.28 -16.65 -0.47
CA VAL A 22 -7.92 -16.19 0.89
C VAL A 22 -7.00 -17.20 1.58
N THR A 23 -7.29 -18.49 1.51
CA THR A 23 -6.50 -19.55 2.13
C THR A 23 -5.09 -19.65 1.53
N GLU A 24 -4.96 -19.56 0.20
CA GLU A 24 -3.65 -19.59 -0.46
C GLU A 24 -2.80 -18.39 -0.07
N ARG A 25 -3.39 -17.19 0.02
CA ARG A 25 -2.69 -15.98 0.46
C ARG A 25 -2.20 -16.09 1.90
N MET A 26 -3.02 -16.63 2.80
CA MET A 26 -2.62 -16.90 4.19
C MET A 26 -1.47 -17.92 4.25
N SER A 27 -1.61 -19.05 3.58
CA SER A 27 -0.60 -20.11 3.56
C SER A 27 0.74 -19.64 2.97
N ALA A 28 0.70 -18.79 1.93
CA ALA A 28 1.91 -18.25 1.33
C ALA A 28 2.63 -17.28 2.28
N LEU A 29 1.90 -16.41 3.01
CA LEU A 29 2.49 -15.56 4.02
C LEU A 29 3.16 -16.40 5.12
N GLU A 30 2.47 -17.40 5.66
CA GLU A 30 3.04 -18.30 6.67
C GLU A 30 4.28 -19.03 6.18
N ALA A 31 4.31 -19.50 4.93
CA ALA A 31 5.45 -20.16 4.35
C ALA A 31 6.67 -19.22 4.27
N LEU A 32 6.48 -18.00 3.77
CA LEU A 32 7.55 -16.99 3.68
C LEU A 32 8.14 -16.64 5.06
N LEU A 33 7.29 -16.49 6.07
CA LEU A 33 7.74 -16.19 7.43
C LEU A 33 8.49 -17.40 8.05
N ARG A 34 8.03 -18.62 7.81
CA ARG A 34 8.68 -19.85 8.23
C ARG A 34 10.05 -20.01 7.57
N ASP A 35 10.19 -19.58 6.32
CA ASP A 35 11.46 -19.59 5.59
C ASP A 35 12.41 -18.46 6.01
N GLY A 36 12.04 -17.68 7.04
CA GLY A 36 12.92 -16.71 7.70
C GLY A 36 12.76 -15.27 7.20
N LEU A 37 11.75 -14.97 6.37
CA LEU A 37 11.48 -13.59 5.96
C LEU A 37 10.94 -12.80 7.17
N SER A 38 11.55 -11.64 7.45
CA SER A 38 11.10 -10.79 8.58
C SER A 38 9.74 -10.12 8.27
N PRO A 39 8.77 -10.21 9.19
CA PRO A 39 7.50 -9.52 9.04
C PRO A 39 7.64 -7.99 8.84
N SER A 40 8.66 -7.38 9.43
CA SER A 40 8.93 -5.95 9.34
C SER A 40 9.28 -5.47 7.93
N THR A 41 9.76 -6.38 7.07
CA THR A 41 10.08 -6.09 5.66
C THR A 41 8.90 -6.25 4.72
N LEU A 42 7.74 -6.70 5.24
CA LEU A 42 6.55 -6.95 4.44
C LEU A 42 5.53 -5.81 4.53
N MET A 43 4.95 -5.50 3.39
CA MET A 43 3.67 -4.80 3.26
C MET A 43 2.71 -5.74 2.55
N VAL A 44 1.64 -6.18 3.23
CA VAL A 44 0.74 -7.20 2.69
C VAL A 44 -0.52 -6.58 2.11
N GLY A 45 -0.78 -6.88 0.85
CA GLY A 45 -2.05 -6.52 0.19
C GLY A 45 -3.19 -7.39 0.71
N THR A 46 -4.23 -6.79 1.26
CA THR A 46 -5.37 -7.52 1.86
C THR A 46 -6.72 -7.15 1.26
N GLY A 47 -6.78 -6.07 0.44
CA GLY A 47 -8.03 -5.59 -0.15
C GLY A 47 -8.73 -6.63 -1.02
N CYS A 48 -9.98 -6.94 -0.68
CA CYS A 48 -10.89 -7.82 -1.41
C CYS A 48 -12.23 -7.12 -1.65
N CYS A 49 -13.06 -7.69 -2.52
CA CYS A 49 -14.42 -7.19 -2.72
C CYS A 49 -15.32 -7.50 -1.50
N ALA A 50 -15.15 -8.67 -0.88
CA ALA A 50 -15.82 -9.03 0.36
C ALA A 50 -15.05 -8.44 1.57
N SER A 51 -15.75 -7.63 2.37
CA SER A 51 -15.16 -7.03 3.58
C SER A 51 -14.71 -8.06 4.61
N THR A 52 -15.43 -9.17 4.72
CA THR A 52 -15.08 -10.30 5.61
C THR A 52 -13.73 -10.92 5.24
N ASP A 53 -13.45 -11.07 3.95
CA ASP A 53 -12.18 -11.59 3.45
C ASP A 53 -11.05 -10.60 3.73
N THR A 54 -11.30 -9.29 3.53
CA THR A 54 -10.35 -8.22 3.85
C THR A 54 -10.02 -8.23 5.35
N VAL A 55 -11.02 -8.33 6.22
CA VAL A 55 -10.82 -8.44 7.68
C VAL A 55 -10.00 -9.69 8.04
N SER A 56 -10.35 -10.84 7.46
CA SER A 56 -9.67 -12.12 7.74
C SER A 56 -8.20 -12.07 7.34
N LEU A 57 -7.89 -11.60 6.12
CA LEU A 57 -6.52 -11.46 5.63
C LEU A 57 -5.72 -10.44 6.45
N THR A 58 -6.34 -9.33 6.83
CA THR A 58 -5.65 -8.29 7.60
C THR A 58 -5.33 -8.77 9.00
N ARG A 59 -6.28 -9.38 9.71
CA ARG A 59 -6.04 -9.99 11.02
C ARG A 59 -4.95 -11.04 10.95
N HIS A 60 -5.03 -11.95 9.99
CA HIS A 60 -4.03 -12.98 9.80
C HIS A 60 -2.62 -12.40 9.62
N ALA A 61 -2.47 -11.34 8.79
CA ALA A 61 -1.17 -10.69 8.62
C ALA A 61 -0.66 -10.06 9.93
N ILE A 62 -1.51 -9.36 10.68
CA ILE A 62 -1.17 -8.73 11.95
C ILE A 62 -0.81 -9.78 13.01
N ASP A 63 -1.57 -10.85 13.12
CA ASP A 63 -1.32 -11.96 14.07
C ASP A 63 0.03 -12.66 13.80
N HIS A 64 0.55 -12.55 12.58
CA HIS A 64 1.88 -13.02 12.17
C HIS A 64 2.97 -11.93 12.22
N GLY A 65 2.69 -10.79 12.86
CA GLY A 65 3.66 -9.72 13.10
C GLY A 65 3.85 -8.72 11.96
N VAL A 66 3.09 -8.83 10.85
CA VAL A 66 3.14 -7.84 9.77
C VAL A 66 2.29 -6.63 10.17
N LYS A 67 2.92 -5.46 10.25
CA LYS A 67 2.23 -4.22 10.62
C LYS A 67 1.76 -3.39 9.41
N LYS A 68 2.39 -3.53 8.26
CA LYS A 68 2.10 -2.70 7.07
C LYS A 68 1.10 -3.40 6.17
N ILE A 69 -0.08 -2.82 6.05
CA ILE A 69 -1.21 -3.35 5.29
C ILE A 69 -1.50 -2.45 4.09
N LEU A 70 -1.52 -3.01 2.89
CA LEU A 70 -1.89 -2.32 1.66
C LEU A 70 -3.31 -2.71 1.27
N MET A 71 -4.22 -1.75 1.19
CA MET A 71 -5.64 -2.06 0.99
C MET A 71 -6.24 -1.31 -0.19
N LEU A 72 -6.62 -2.05 -1.24
CA LEU A 72 -7.50 -1.56 -2.29
C LEU A 72 -8.90 -1.28 -1.71
N PRO A 73 -9.61 -0.27 -2.23
CA PRO A 73 -11.04 -0.16 -1.97
C PRO A 73 -11.78 -1.36 -2.57
N PRO A 74 -13.02 -1.66 -2.15
CA PRO A 74 -13.83 -2.66 -2.84
C PRO A 74 -14.02 -2.24 -4.30
N PHE A 75 -13.65 -3.11 -5.23
CA PHE A 75 -13.46 -2.76 -6.65
C PHE A 75 -14.43 -3.45 -7.61
N TYR A 76 -15.32 -4.31 -7.13
CA TYR A 76 -16.27 -4.99 -8.02
C TYR A 76 -17.42 -4.05 -8.41
N TYR A 77 -18.08 -3.42 -7.44
CA TYR A 77 -19.14 -2.42 -7.70
C TYR A 77 -18.52 -1.05 -7.91
N LYS A 78 -18.74 -0.49 -9.10
CA LYS A 78 -18.14 0.78 -9.53
C LYS A 78 -18.93 1.99 -9.03
N ASN A 79 -18.33 3.17 -9.13
CA ASN A 79 -18.95 4.45 -8.78
C ASN A 79 -19.41 4.52 -7.29
N ALA A 80 -18.71 3.85 -6.38
CA ALA A 80 -18.94 4.01 -4.95
C ALA A 80 -18.67 5.48 -4.54
N SER A 81 -19.56 6.06 -3.74
CA SER A 81 -19.36 7.40 -3.19
C SER A 81 -18.28 7.38 -2.09
N ASP A 82 -17.64 8.53 -1.82
CA ASP A 82 -16.69 8.67 -0.72
C ASP A 82 -17.28 8.23 0.62
N HIS A 83 -18.56 8.55 0.88
CA HIS A 83 -19.26 8.07 2.07
C HIS A 83 -19.36 6.52 2.11
N GLY A 84 -19.63 5.89 0.97
CA GLY A 84 -19.66 4.42 0.86
C GLY A 84 -18.29 3.81 1.10
N LEU A 85 -17.24 4.40 0.51
CA LEU A 85 -15.85 3.97 0.70
C LEU A 85 -15.38 4.17 2.14
N PHE A 86 -15.69 5.32 2.75
CA PHE A 86 -15.41 5.57 4.15
C PHE A 86 -16.01 4.49 5.04
N ARG A 87 -17.30 4.19 4.88
CA ARG A 87 -17.97 3.13 5.63
C ARG A 87 -17.33 1.75 5.40
N SER A 88 -16.87 1.46 4.20
CA SER A 88 -16.19 0.20 3.88
C SER A 88 -14.87 0.08 4.63
N TYR A 89 -14.01 1.12 4.58
CA TYR A 89 -12.75 1.14 5.33
C TYR A 89 -13.00 1.09 6.84
N ALA A 90 -13.94 1.91 7.35
CA ALA A 90 -14.28 1.93 8.76
C ALA A 90 -14.80 0.57 9.25
N HIS A 91 -15.63 -0.12 8.46
CA HIS A 91 -16.10 -1.47 8.78
C HIS A 91 -14.93 -2.46 8.90
N VAL A 92 -13.96 -2.40 7.99
CA VAL A 92 -12.79 -3.27 8.02
C VAL A 92 -11.90 -2.94 9.23
N ILE A 93 -11.54 -1.67 9.44
CA ILE A 93 -10.68 -1.24 10.54
C ILE A 93 -11.30 -1.64 11.89
N ASN A 94 -12.58 -1.33 12.11
CA ASN A 94 -13.29 -1.73 13.33
C ASN A 94 -13.40 -3.25 13.47
N GLY A 95 -13.56 -3.96 12.34
CA GLY A 95 -13.61 -5.41 12.30
C GLY A 95 -12.29 -6.07 12.69
N ILE A 96 -11.14 -5.43 12.50
CA ILE A 96 -9.83 -5.95 12.91
C ILE A 96 -9.71 -5.97 14.43
N ALA A 97 -10.28 -4.99 15.11
CA ALA A 97 -10.26 -4.85 16.58
C ALA A 97 -8.84 -4.83 17.19
N GLN A 98 -7.88 -4.30 16.45
CA GLN A 98 -6.49 -4.04 16.83
C GLN A 98 -6.10 -2.68 16.27
N ASP A 99 -5.19 -1.97 16.92
CA ASP A 99 -4.74 -0.63 16.56
C ASP A 99 -3.22 -0.55 16.27
N ASP A 100 -2.48 -1.63 16.52
CA ASP A 100 -1.03 -1.69 16.27
C ASP A 100 -0.73 -2.16 14.84
N PHE A 101 -1.24 -1.42 13.84
CA PHE A 101 -0.91 -1.63 12.44
C PHE A 101 -0.99 -0.33 11.63
N GLU A 102 -0.36 -0.33 10.49
CA GLU A 102 -0.26 0.78 9.55
C GLU A 102 -1.06 0.45 8.28
N LEU A 103 -2.10 1.23 7.98
CA LEU A 103 -2.90 1.07 6.78
C LEU A 103 -2.42 2.03 5.69
N TYR A 104 -2.04 1.47 4.56
CA TYR A 104 -1.72 2.18 3.33
C TYR A 104 -2.88 2.03 2.35
N LEU A 105 -3.53 3.14 2.03
CA LEU A 105 -4.62 3.18 1.06
C LEU A 105 -4.06 2.96 -0.34
N TYR A 106 -4.64 2.05 -1.10
CA TYR A 106 -4.14 1.74 -2.43
C TYR A 106 -5.01 2.40 -3.51
N HIS A 107 -4.57 3.55 -3.99
CA HIS A 107 -5.19 4.30 -5.07
C HIS A 107 -4.72 3.75 -6.42
N PHE A 108 -5.57 2.98 -7.10
CA PHE A 108 -5.28 2.43 -8.42
C PHE A 108 -6.52 2.49 -9.33
N PRO A 109 -6.95 3.69 -9.75
CA PRO A 109 -8.21 3.87 -10.48
C PRO A 109 -8.26 3.15 -11.82
N ALA A 110 -7.13 2.97 -12.51
CA ALA A 110 -7.07 2.21 -13.77
C ALA A 110 -7.52 0.75 -13.61
N GLN A 111 -7.29 0.13 -12.45
CA GLN A 111 -7.67 -1.25 -12.16
C GLN A 111 -8.96 -1.33 -11.33
N SER A 112 -9.05 -0.56 -10.26
CA SER A 112 -10.19 -0.60 -9.34
C SER A 112 -11.43 0.08 -9.91
N GLN A 113 -11.26 1.09 -10.77
CA GLN A 113 -12.29 2.06 -11.17
C GLN A 113 -12.99 2.70 -9.96
N THR A 114 -12.29 2.77 -8.84
CA THR A 114 -12.75 3.32 -7.57
C THR A 114 -11.66 4.25 -7.05
N PRO A 115 -11.67 5.53 -7.42
CA PRO A 115 -10.66 6.48 -6.96
C PRO A 115 -10.81 6.75 -5.46
N ILE A 116 -9.69 7.04 -4.82
CA ILE A 116 -9.62 7.50 -3.43
C ILE A 116 -9.40 9.01 -3.48
N SER A 117 -10.39 9.79 -3.05
CA SER A 117 -10.32 11.25 -3.05
C SER A 117 -9.53 11.80 -1.86
N ALA A 118 -9.03 13.02 -1.97
CA ALA A 118 -8.42 13.72 -0.84
C ALA A 118 -9.41 13.90 0.33
N GLN A 119 -10.70 14.10 0.04
CA GLN A 119 -11.73 14.19 1.08
C GLN A 119 -11.86 12.88 1.86
N LEU A 120 -11.86 11.74 1.17
CA LEU A 120 -11.91 10.42 1.81
C LEU A 120 -10.66 10.18 2.69
N ILE A 121 -9.46 10.54 2.19
CA ILE A 121 -8.22 10.44 2.99
C ILE A 121 -8.33 11.27 4.26
N THR A 122 -8.80 12.53 4.16
CA THR A 122 -9.00 13.41 5.32
C THR A 122 -9.92 12.77 6.34
N GLN A 123 -11.10 12.30 5.93
CA GLN A 123 -12.07 11.67 6.83
C GLN A 123 -11.50 10.43 7.53
N LEU A 124 -10.76 9.60 6.79
CA LEU A 124 -10.13 8.40 7.36
C LEU A 124 -9.02 8.75 8.37
N CYS A 125 -8.19 9.75 8.08
CA CYS A 125 -7.15 10.21 9.01
C CYS A 125 -7.72 10.82 10.29
N GLU A 126 -8.85 11.52 10.21
CA GLU A 126 -9.55 12.11 11.36
C GLU A 126 -10.22 11.05 12.24
N GLU A 127 -10.88 10.06 11.64
CA GLU A 127 -11.59 9.00 12.35
C GLU A 127 -10.65 7.95 12.95
N PHE A 128 -9.54 7.65 12.25
CA PHE A 128 -8.59 6.61 12.65
C PHE A 128 -7.16 7.16 12.79
N PRO A 129 -6.93 8.06 13.76
CA PRO A 129 -5.63 8.68 13.97
C PRO A 129 -4.57 7.63 14.30
N GLY A 130 -3.43 7.68 13.59
CA GLY A 130 -2.33 6.74 13.76
C GLY A 130 -2.46 5.43 12.98
N ILE A 131 -3.64 5.09 12.46
CA ILE A 131 -3.83 3.88 11.63
C ILE A 131 -3.55 4.18 10.15
N ILE A 132 -4.05 5.29 9.61
CA ILE A 132 -3.78 5.66 8.21
C ILE A 132 -2.34 6.17 8.11
N ALA A 133 -1.45 5.31 7.64
CA ALA A 133 -0.01 5.58 7.56
C ALA A 133 0.44 6.11 6.21
N GLY A 134 -0.34 5.89 5.15
CA GLY A 134 0.05 6.36 3.83
C GLY A 134 -0.91 6.04 2.70
N VAL A 135 -0.47 6.42 1.51
CA VAL A 135 -1.15 6.13 0.23
C VAL A 135 -0.14 5.56 -0.75
N LYS A 136 -0.46 4.43 -1.38
CA LYS A 136 0.19 4.01 -2.62
C LYS A 136 -0.63 4.54 -3.79
N ASP A 137 -0.04 5.44 -4.57
CA ASP A 137 -0.68 6.01 -5.75
C ASP A 137 -0.16 5.37 -7.04
N SER A 138 -0.98 4.53 -7.64
CA SER A 138 -0.74 3.88 -8.93
C SER A 138 -1.60 4.48 -10.05
N SER A 139 -2.03 5.73 -9.92
CA SER A 139 -2.76 6.44 -10.98
C SER A 139 -1.89 6.73 -12.21
N SER A 140 -0.57 6.82 -12.03
CA SER A 140 0.39 7.35 -13.01
C SER A 140 0.16 8.82 -13.35
N ASP A 141 -0.54 9.55 -12.49
CA ASP A 141 -0.79 10.99 -12.60
C ASP A 141 0.12 11.72 -11.61
N LEU A 142 1.19 12.32 -12.12
CA LEU A 142 2.17 13.04 -11.30
C LEU A 142 1.52 14.21 -10.54
N GLU A 143 0.67 14.99 -11.19
CA GLU A 143 0.00 16.14 -10.55
C GLU A 143 -0.85 15.68 -9.36
N HIS A 144 -1.60 14.59 -9.51
CA HIS A 144 -2.36 13.99 -8.44
C HIS A 144 -1.46 13.55 -7.28
N THR A 145 -0.38 12.84 -7.58
CA THR A 145 0.56 12.35 -6.55
C THR A 145 1.16 13.51 -5.76
N LEU A 146 1.65 14.57 -6.45
CA LEU A 146 2.23 15.74 -5.80
C LEU A 146 1.22 16.51 -4.95
N LYS A 147 -0.02 16.64 -5.44
CA LYS A 147 -1.10 17.28 -4.70
C LYS A 147 -1.43 16.54 -3.39
N ILE A 148 -1.50 15.21 -3.44
CA ILE A 148 -1.74 14.39 -2.24
C ILE A 148 -0.56 14.50 -1.27
N ALA A 149 0.69 14.45 -1.75
CA ALA A 149 1.87 14.61 -0.91
C ALA A 149 1.89 15.96 -0.17
N ALA A 150 1.61 17.05 -0.89
CA ALA A 150 1.53 18.39 -0.30
C ALA A 150 0.39 18.54 0.73
N GLN A 151 -0.76 17.91 0.47
CA GLN A 151 -1.93 18.00 1.34
C GLN A 151 -1.80 17.15 2.61
N PHE A 152 -1.08 16.04 2.55
CA PHE A 152 -0.96 15.07 3.64
C PHE A 152 0.49 14.83 4.09
N PRO A 153 1.21 15.85 4.59
CA PRO A 153 2.63 15.74 4.93
C PRO A 153 2.92 14.84 6.15
N LYS A 154 1.88 14.36 6.84
CA LYS A 154 2.01 13.49 8.03
C LYS A 154 1.91 12.01 7.71
N ILE A 155 1.56 11.64 6.48
CA ILE A 155 1.48 10.25 6.04
C ILE A 155 2.39 10.02 4.84
N SER A 156 2.82 8.79 4.64
CA SER A 156 3.76 8.44 3.57
C SER A 156 3.06 8.27 2.23
N ILE A 157 3.50 8.99 1.22
CA ILE A 157 2.98 8.84 -0.14
C ILE A 157 4.00 8.09 -0.99
N PHE A 158 3.55 7.04 -1.68
CA PHE A 158 4.37 6.20 -2.55
C PHE A 158 3.76 6.16 -3.96
N PRO A 159 4.40 6.75 -4.98
CA PRO A 159 4.04 6.44 -6.36
C PRO A 159 4.18 4.94 -6.66
N GLY A 160 3.32 4.44 -7.55
CA GLY A 160 3.25 3.03 -7.93
C GLY A 160 4.29 2.61 -8.97
N ASN A 161 5.10 3.55 -9.45
CA ASN A 161 6.20 3.33 -10.39
C ASN A 161 7.35 4.32 -10.11
N GLU A 162 8.50 4.07 -10.71
CA GLU A 162 9.73 4.86 -10.56
C GLU A 162 9.87 6.00 -11.57
N THR A 163 8.95 6.13 -12.54
CA THR A 163 9.07 7.08 -13.67
C THR A 163 9.28 8.53 -13.20
N HIS A 164 8.61 8.90 -12.12
CA HIS A 164 8.68 10.24 -11.54
C HIS A 164 9.28 10.23 -10.13
N LEU A 165 10.15 9.26 -9.83
CA LEU A 165 10.67 9.11 -8.46
C LEU A 165 11.42 10.35 -8.01
N PHE A 166 12.22 10.96 -8.87
CA PHE A 166 12.98 12.16 -8.55
C PHE A 166 12.05 13.32 -8.17
N GLU A 167 11.11 13.66 -9.04
CA GLU A 167 10.15 14.75 -8.81
C GLU A 167 9.30 14.51 -7.57
N THR A 168 8.89 13.27 -7.35
CA THR A 168 8.04 12.93 -6.19
C THR A 168 8.80 12.97 -4.88
N MET A 169 10.07 12.53 -4.86
CA MET A 169 10.94 12.61 -3.68
C MET A 169 11.25 14.06 -3.31
N GLU A 170 11.55 14.92 -4.27
CA GLU A 170 11.78 16.36 -4.03
C GLU A 170 10.54 17.06 -3.44
N ASN A 171 9.35 16.50 -3.70
CA ASN A 171 8.07 17.03 -3.21
C ASN A 171 7.49 16.24 -2.01
N GLY A 172 8.31 15.51 -1.27
CA GLY A 172 7.97 14.92 0.02
C GLY A 172 7.35 13.53 -0.02
N CYS A 173 7.38 12.83 -1.16
CA CYS A 173 7.04 11.41 -1.20
C CYS A 173 8.11 10.56 -0.49
N ALA A 174 7.73 9.40 0.03
CA ALA A 174 8.59 8.57 0.87
C ALA A 174 9.42 7.51 0.10
N GLY A 175 9.25 7.42 -1.21
CA GLY A 175 9.86 6.41 -2.07
C GLY A 175 8.86 5.92 -3.11
N CYS A 176 9.05 4.71 -3.65
CA CYS A 176 8.08 4.09 -4.55
C CYS A 176 7.79 2.63 -4.18
N ILE A 177 6.62 2.13 -4.60
CA ILE A 177 6.25 0.71 -4.50
C ILE A 177 6.01 0.23 -5.94
N SER A 178 7.11 -0.16 -6.61
CA SER A 178 7.16 -0.39 -8.06
C SER A 178 7.16 -1.87 -8.44
N GLY A 179 6.47 -2.20 -9.54
CA GLY A 179 6.56 -3.51 -10.17
C GLY A 179 7.92 -3.78 -10.84
N ILE A 180 8.59 -2.75 -11.34
CA ILE A 180 9.91 -2.85 -11.99
C ILE A 180 11.00 -3.32 -11.02
N ALA A 181 10.86 -3.01 -9.73
CA ALA A 181 11.79 -3.47 -8.71
C ALA A 181 11.90 -5.02 -8.62
N ASN A 182 10.92 -5.78 -9.14
CA ASN A 182 11.03 -7.22 -9.28
C ASN A 182 12.03 -7.65 -10.37
N ALA A 183 12.14 -6.88 -11.45
CA ALA A 183 13.04 -7.17 -12.55
C ALA A 183 14.42 -6.51 -12.36
N ASN A 184 14.45 -5.31 -11.78
CA ASN A 184 15.67 -4.52 -11.68
C ASN A 184 15.76 -3.74 -10.35
N PRO A 185 15.85 -4.44 -9.20
CA PRO A 185 15.86 -3.81 -7.89
C PRO A 185 17.08 -2.89 -7.67
N GLN A 186 18.23 -3.27 -8.19
CA GLN A 186 19.49 -2.53 -8.02
C GLN A 186 19.45 -1.15 -8.70
N ILE A 187 18.89 -1.05 -9.91
CA ILE A 187 18.75 0.24 -10.61
C ILE A 187 17.69 1.11 -9.89
N THR A 188 16.56 0.52 -9.49
CA THR A 188 15.53 1.24 -8.73
C THR A 188 16.10 1.76 -7.40
N ARG A 189 16.94 0.96 -6.74
CA ARG A 189 17.64 1.39 -5.52
C ARG A 189 18.61 2.53 -5.77
N LYS A 190 19.43 2.45 -6.79
CA LYS A 190 20.37 3.53 -7.16
C LYS A 190 19.64 4.83 -7.48
N LEU A 191 18.52 4.75 -8.20
CA LEU A 191 17.68 5.92 -8.46
C LEU A 191 17.18 6.56 -7.15
N PHE A 192 16.69 5.75 -6.22
CA PHE A 192 16.24 6.23 -4.91
C PHE A 192 17.36 6.90 -4.11
N ASP A 193 18.54 6.29 -4.04
CA ASP A 193 19.70 6.83 -3.32
C ASP A 193 20.15 8.17 -3.93
N SER A 194 20.13 8.28 -5.27
CA SER A 194 20.41 9.55 -5.97
C SER A 194 19.45 10.68 -5.58
N CYS A 195 18.17 10.36 -5.33
CA CYS A 195 17.18 11.34 -4.87
C CYS A 195 17.48 11.85 -3.45
N LEU A 196 18.20 11.08 -2.63
CA LEU A 196 18.59 11.46 -1.28
C LEU A 196 19.91 12.27 -1.23
N GLY A 197 20.58 12.45 -2.37
CA GLY A 197 21.88 13.12 -2.47
C GLY A 197 23.06 12.23 -2.08
N ASP A 198 22.84 10.94 -1.91
CA ASP A 198 23.92 9.97 -1.73
C ASP A 198 24.63 9.77 -3.08
N GLU A 199 25.91 10.14 -3.17
CA GLU A 199 26.70 9.95 -4.37
C GLU A 199 26.72 8.46 -4.76
N LEU A 200 26.49 8.18 -6.04
CA LEU A 200 26.59 6.84 -6.61
C LEU A 200 28.02 6.30 -6.44
N SER A 201 28.27 5.51 -5.43
CA SER A 201 29.54 4.79 -5.21
C SER A 201 29.59 3.49 -6.05
#